data_49b880ff42f7c723273c2b8c9da45ac9
#
_entry.id   49b880ff42f7c723273c2b8c9da45ac9
#
_cell.length_a   1.000
_cell.length_b   1.000
_cell.length_c   1.000
_cell.angle_alpha   90.00
_cell.angle_beta   90.00
_cell.angle_gamma   90.00
#
_symmetry.space_group_name_H-M   'P 1'
#
loop_
_entity.id
_entity.type
_entity.pdbx_description
1 polymer ?
#
loop_
_entity_poly.entity_id
_entity_poly.type
_entity_poly.pdbx_seq_one_letter_code
_entity_poly.pdbx_strand_id
1 'polypeptide(L)'
;MFKKEGYWDVVPQIKNVSFPIRGKWQVDLVDGRSIVMPTSAFPCLRRVSVKERKNWYLIGGGVTWDSCPEGIHIEQLLGDYQKFGHEA
;
A
#
# COMPACT_ATOMS: atom_id res chain seq x y z
N MET A 1 -5.53 12.50 20.08
CA MET A 1 -5.54 13.37 18.93
C MET A 1 -4.15 13.69 18.47
N PHE A 2 -3.98 13.87 17.19
CA PHE A 2 -2.66 14.10 16.64
C PHE A 2 -2.18 15.51 16.89
N LYS A 3 -0.88 15.68 16.85
CA LYS A 3 -0.29 16.99 16.98
C LYS A 3 -0.38 17.77 15.69
N LYS A 4 -0.03 19.02 15.76
CA LYS A 4 -0.16 19.90 14.62
C LYS A 4 1.04 20.02 13.75
N GLU A 5 2.03 19.22 13.91
CA GLU A 5 3.24 19.40 13.16
C GLU A 5 3.30 18.48 11.99
N GLY A 6 3.52 19.02 10.81
CA GLY A 6 3.60 18.23 9.62
C GLY A 6 2.30 17.49 9.35
N TYR A 7 2.37 16.19 9.32
CA TYR A 7 1.22 15.37 8.97
C TYR A 7 0.52 14.77 10.17
N TRP A 8 0.76 15.33 11.32
CA TRP A 8 0.25 14.75 12.56
C TRP A 8 -1.27 14.67 12.62
N ASP A 9 -1.93 15.62 12.00
CA ASP A 9 -3.38 15.65 12.03
C ASP A 9 -4.01 15.00 10.82
N VAL A 10 -3.22 14.40 9.96
CA VAL A 10 -3.70 13.82 8.73
C VAL A 10 -3.72 12.32 8.87
N VAL A 11 -4.89 11.72 8.64
CA VAL A 11 -4.99 10.27 8.60
C VAL A 11 -4.49 9.82 7.23
N PRO A 12 -3.43 9.02 7.16
CA PRO A 12 -2.90 8.61 5.88
C PRO A 12 -3.92 7.79 5.10
N GLN A 13 -4.12 8.16 3.85
CA GLN A 13 -5.04 7.46 2.98
C GLN A 13 -4.39 7.27 1.63
N ILE A 14 -4.66 6.14 1.02
CA ILE A 14 -4.11 5.81 -0.27
C ILE A 14 -4.90 6.53 -1.35
N LYS A 15 -4.19 7.22 -2.23
CA LYS A 15 -4.79 7.96 -3.31
C LYS A 15 -4.66 7.20 -4.62
N ASN A 16 -3.51 6.57 -4.85
CA ASN A 16 -3.25 5.90 -6.12
C ASN A 16 -2.21 4.82 -5.93
N VAL A 17 -2.26 3.82 -6.80
CA VAL A 17 -1.30 2.73 -6.81
C VAL A 17 -0.78 2.57 -8.22
N SER A 18 0.54 2.42 -8.36
CA SER A 18 1.14 2.24 -9.68
C SER A 18 2.33 1.30 -9.58
N PHE A 19 2.79 0.84 -10.72
CA PHE A 19 3.95 -0.05 -10.82
C PHE A 19 4.92 0.57 -11.81
N PRO A 20 5.64 1.62 -11.39
CA PRO A 20 6.42 2.43 -12.33
C PRO A 20 7.67 1.73 -12.85
N ILE A 21 8.24 0.82 -12.07
CA ILE A 21 9.47 0.16 -12.44
C ILE A 21 9.32 -1.32 -12.14
N ARG A 22 9.93 -2.16 -12.97
CA ARG A 22 9.89 -3.58 -12.75
C ARG A 22 10.41 -3.94 -11.37
N GLY A 23 9.68 -4.76 -10.65
CA GLY A 23 10.06 -5.18 -9.31
C GLY A 23 9.73 -4.19 -8.23
N LYS A 24 9.11 -3.05 -8.57
CA LYS A 24 8.74 -2.04 -7.62
C LYS A 24 7.28 -1.66 -7.80
N TRP A 25 6.68 -1.18 -6.72
CA TRP A 25 5.36 -0.58 -6.83
C TRP A 25 5.33 0.67 -5.98
N GLN A 26 4.39 1.53 -6.26
CA GLN A 26 4.34 2.84 -5.65
C GLN A 26 2.93 3.13 -5.18
N VAL A 27 2.84 3.67 -3.98
CA VAL A 27 1.57 4.11 -3.42
C VAL A 27 1.66 5.60 -3.17
N ASP A 28 0.73 6.34 -3.73
CA ASP A 28 0.63 7.77 -3.51
C ASP A 28 -0.42 8.02 -2.45
N LEU A 29 -0.09 8.84 -1.48
CA LEU A 29 -1.00 9.14 -0.39
C LEU A 29 -1.67 10.48 -0.61
N VAL A 30 -2.81 10.63 0.02
CA VAL A 30 -3.61 11.84 -0.12
C VAL A 30 -2.85 13.07 0.39
N ASP A 31 -1.94 12.87 1.35
CA ASP A 31 -1.18 13.98 1.91
C ASP A 31 0.00 14.42 1.05
N GLY A 32 0.17 13.82 -0.11
CA GLY A 32 1.23 14.21 -1.03
C GLY A 32 2.47 13.36 -1.01
N ARG A 33 2.56 12.44 -0.06
CA ARG A 33 3.71 11.54 -0.02
C ARG A 33 3.54 10.40 -1.01
N SER A 34 4.67 9.87 -1.45
CA SER A 34 4.67 8.67 -2.30
C SER A 34 5.67 7.69 -1.71
N ILE A 35 5.29 6.43 -1.68
CA ILE A 35 6.12 5.38 -1.12
C ILE A 35 6.40 4.35 -2.19
N VAL A 36 7.67 4.09 -2.46
CA VAL A 36 8.07 3.10 -3.45
C VAL A 36 8.66 1.91 -2.71
N MET A 37 8.19 0.72 -3.04
CA MET A 37 8.56 -0.48 -2.32
C MET A 37 8.83 -1.62 -3.29
N PRO A 38 9.67 -2.58 -2.90
CA PRO A 38 9.85 -3.77 -3.73
C PRO A 38 8.59 -4.64 -3.69
N THR A 39 8.19 -5.13 -4.84
CA THR A 39 7.02 -6.01 -4.89
C THR A 39 7.26 -7.30 -4.12
N SER A 40 8.53 -7.72 -4.03
CA SER A 40 8.86 -8.97 -3.35
C SER A 40 8.62 -8.91 -1.85
N ALA A 41 8.49 -7.73 -1.28
CA ALA A 41 8.22 -7.60 0.14
C ALA A 41 6.75 -7.89 0.48
N PHE A 42 5.91 -8.04 -0.54
CA PHE A 42 4.49 -8.23 -0.34
C PHE A 42 4.03 -9.47 -1.09
N PRO A 43 3.99 -10.62 -0.43
CA PRO A 43 3.66 -11.88 -1.12
C PRO A 43 2.35 -11.86 -1.88
N CYS A 44 1.40 -11.10 -1.41
CA CYS A 44 0.11 -10.96 -2.06
C CYS A 44 0.27 -10.47 -3.50
N LEU A 45 1.26 -9.63 -3.76
CA LEU A 45 1.45 -9.08 -5.09
C LEU A 45 1.91 -10.11 -6.11
N ARG A 46 2.42 -11.25 -5.66
CA ARG A 46 2.79 -12.32 -6.56
C ARG A 46 1.60 -12.91 -7.27
N ARG A 47 0.45 -12.79 -6.66
CA ARG A 47 -0.78 -13.36 -7.22
C ARG A 47 -1.49 -12.39 -8.14
N VAL A 48 -1.00 -11.16 -8.21
CA VAL A 48 -1.63 -10.13 -9.04
C VAL A 48 -0.90 -10.05 -10.36
N SER A 49 -1.56 -10.47 -11.44
CA SER A 49 -0.93 -10.45 -12.77
C SER A 49 -0.71 -9.01 -13.21
N VAL A 50 0.18 -8.85 -14.19
CA VAL A 50 0.46 -7.53 -14.74
C VAL A 50 -0.81 -6.86 -15.25
N LYS A 51 -1.67 -7.66 -15.86
CA LYS A 51 -2.93 -7.18 -16.39
C LYS A 51 -3.86 -6.69 -15.31
N GLU A 52 -3.79 -7.32 -14.15
CA GLU A 52 -4.69 -7.07 -13.06
C GLU A 52 -4.24 -5.91 -12.17
N ARG A 53 -2.99 -5.50 -12.29
CA ARG A 53 -2.41 -4.51 -11.39
C ARG A 53 -3.16 -3.19 -11.34
N LYS A 54 -3.78 -2.81 -12.42
CA LYS A 54 -4.52 -1.56 -12.48
C LYS A 54 -5.89 -1.66 -11.84
N ASN A 55 -6.32 -2.86 -11.50
CA ASN A 55 -7.66 -3.09 -10.96
C ASN A 55 -7.67 -3.14 -9.43
N TRP A 56 -6.83 -2.35 -8.82
CA TRP A 56 -6.80 -2.25 -7.37
C TRP A 56 -8.03 -1.48 -6.88
N TYR A 57 -8.40 -1.74 -5.63
CA TYR A 57 -9.43 -0.94 -4.99
C TYR A 57 -9.12 -0.85 -3.51
N LEU A 58 -9.72 0.15 -2.88
CA LEU A 58 -9.48 0.40 -1.47
C LEU A 58 -10.45 -0.38 -0.62
N ILE A 59 -9.95 -0.88 0.50
CA ILE A 59 -10.77 -1.58 1.45
C ILE A 59 -10.25 -1.27 2.84
N GLY A 60 -11.11 -0.69 3.67
CA GLY A 60 -10.69 -0.24 4.99
C GLY A 60 -9.52 0.72 4.84
N GLY A 61 -8.45 0.46 5.52
CA GLY A 61 -7.27 1.30 5.46
C GLY A 61 -6.20 0.80 4.51
N GLY A 62 -6.56 0.00 3.53
CA GLY A 62 -5.56 -0.57 2.64
C GLY A 62 -6.01 -0.71 1.22
N VAL A 63 -5.20 -1.39 0.43
CA VAL A 63 -5.47 -1.65 -0.98
C VAL A 63 -5.50 -3.14 -1.23
N THR A 64 -6.34 -3.56 -2.15
CA THR A 64 -6.46 -4.97 -2.47
C THR A 64 -6.78 -5.17 -3.95
N TRP A 65 -6.72 -6.41 -4.36
CA TRP A 65 -7.08 -6.88 -5.69
C TRP A 65 -7.88 -8.15 -5.50
N ASP A 66 -8.65 -8.52 -6.50
CA ASP A 66 -9.46 -9.74 -6.40
C ASP A 66 -8.61 -10.97 -6.13
N SER A 67 -7.41 -11.04 -6.70
CA SER A 67 -6.55 -12.19 -6.48
C SER A 67 -5.69 -12.06 -5.23
N CYS A 68 -5.91 -11.01 -4.45
CA CYS A 68 -5.18 -10.79 -3.21
C CYS A 68 -6.16 -10.27 -2.16
N PRO A 69 -7.10 -11.11 -1.74
CA PRO A 69 -8.20 -10.66 -0.88
C PRO A 69 -7.76 -10.23 0.51
N GLU A 70 -6.61 -10.68 0.97
CA GLU A 70 -6.13 -10.24 2.27
C GLU A 70 -5.68 -8.79 2.26
N GLY A 71 -5.37 -8.25 1.08
CA GLY A 71 -5.03 -6.85 0.96
C GLY A 71 -3.70 -6.46 1.58
N ILE A 72 -3.36 -5.19 1.43
CA ILE A 72 -2.15 -4.63 2.02
C ILE A 72 -2.57 -3.39 2.78
N HIS A 73 -2.42 -3.44 4.09
CA HIS A 73 -2.86 -2.36 4.95
C HIS A 73 -1.87 -1.21 4.89
N ILE A 74 -2.37 0.01 5.05
CA ILE A 74 -1.51 1.17 4.96
C ILE A 74 -0.42 1.17 6.02
N GLU A 75 -0.66 0.58 7.16
CA GLU A 75 0.34 0.52 8.20
C GLU A 75 1.54 -0.33 7.79
N GLN A 76 1.33 -1.31 6.94
CA GLN A 76 2.44 -2.08 6.41
C GLN A 76 3.32 -1.22 5.54
N LEU A 77 2.73 -0.25 4.87
CA LEU A 77 3.46 0.63 3.96
C LEU A 77 4.25 1.68 4.72
N LEU A 78 3.73 2.11 5.86
CA LEU A 78 4.31 3.24 6.54
C LEU A 78 5.41 2.90 7.50
N GLY A 79 5.61 1.65 7.81
CA GLY A 79 6.75 1.43 8.63
C GLY A 79 6.92 0.09 9.26
N ASP A 80 5.92 -0.67 9.35
CA ASP A 80 6.07 -1.90 10.11
C ASP A 80 5.52 -3.09 9.36
N TYR A 81 5.89 -3.17 8.09
CA TYR A 81 5.37 -4.27 7.31
C TYR A 81 5.91 -5.62 7.74
N GLN A 82 7.03 -5.65 8.46
CA GLN A 82 7.47 -6.90 9.02
C GLN A 82 6.48 -7.42 10.04
N LYS A 83 5.99 -6.53 10.88
CA LYS A 83 5.05 -6.88 11.90
C LYS A 83 3.73 -7.33 11.31
N PHE A 84 3.21 -6.58 10.36
CA PHE A 84 1.91 -6.92 9.78
C PHE A 84 2.01 -8.00 8.73
N GLY A 85 3.10 -8.03 7.99
CA GLY A 85 3.30 -9.02 6.95
C GLY A 85 3.43 -10.42 7.47
N HIS A 86 3.97 -10.57 8.66
CA HIS A 86 4.11 -11.86 9.28
C HIS A 86 2.81 -12.52 9.55
N GLU A 87 1.86 -11.73 9.87
CA GLU A 87 0.61 -12.27 10.32
C GLU A 87 -0.34 -12.48 9.19
N ALA A 88 0.04 -12.03 8.04
CA ALA A 88 -0.81 -12.15 6.89
C ALA A 88 -0.84 -13.55 6.34
#